data_110a35a23bfe44c5f4f88735e9f7a385
#
_entry.id   110a35a23bfe44c5f4f88735e9f7a385
#
_cell.length_a   1.000
_cell.length_b   1.000
_cell.length_c   1.000
_cell.angle_alpha   90.00
_cell.angle_beta   90.00
_cell.angle_gamma   90.00
#
_symmetry.space_group_name_H-M   'P 1'
#
loop_
_entity.id
_entity.type
_entity.pdbx_description
1 polymer ?
#
loop_
_entity_poly.entity_id
_entity_poly.type
_entity_poly.pdbx_seq_one_letter_code
_entity_poly.pdbx_strand_id
1 'polypeptide(L)'
;MTTMQEIFLHNAVGWLGTKAGIVRFEDLIEHLKDLESDEAEAYFTGLLAQCGIRELPPDWRERVRVGSDRKQSGTARENLAGEKFDIPDELPEIQKKMVDLAAPGLRALLGYA
;
A
#
# COMPACT_ATOMS: atom_id res chain seq x y z
N MET A 1 -4.03 -19.90 -18.27
CA MET A 1 -2.95 -19.35 -17.40
C MET A 1 -3.21 -17.87 -17.21
N THR A 2 -3.22 -17.39 -15.96
CA THR A 2 -3.41 -15.98 -15.66
C THR A 2 -2.08 -15.24 -15.79
N THR A 3 -2.03 -14.20 -16.61
CA THR A 3 -0.85 -13.37 -16.78
C THR A 3 -0.78 -12.31 -15.69
N MET A 4 0.40 -11.72 -15.48
CA MET A 4 0.58 -10.59 -14.58
C MET A 4 -0.34 -9.42 -14.96
N GLN A 5 -0.48 -9.14 -16.26
CA GLN A 5 -1.37 -8.10 -16.76
C GLN A 5 -2.82 -8.34 -16.34
N GLU A 6 -3.32 -9.56 -16.49
CA GLU A 6 -4.67 -9.93 -16.10
C GLU A 6 -4.89 -9.77 -14.60
N ILE A 7 -3.90 -10.14 -13.76
CA ILE A 7 -3.97 -9.97 -12.32
C ILE A 7 -4.14 -8.48 -11.97
N PHE A 8 -3.33 -7.61 -12.54
CA PHE A 8 -3.42 -6.18 -12.27
C PHE A 8 -4.70 -5.56 -12.83
N LEU A 9 -5.17 -6.00 -14.01
CA LEU A 9 -6.42 -5.51 -14.57
C LEU A 9 -7.61 -5.85 -13.66
N HIS A 10 -7.67 -7.06 -13.15
CA HIS A 10 -8.77 -7.49 -12.28
C HIS A 10 -8.67 -6.94 -10.86
N ASN A 11 -7.48 -6.85 -10.29
CA ASN A 11 -7.30 -6.53 -8.89
C ASN A 11 -7.04 -5.05 -8.60
N ALA A 12 -6.64 -4.27 -9.58
CA ALA A 12 -6.35 -2.85 -9.40
C ALA A 12 -7.06 -1.97 -10.41
N VAL A 13 -6.77 -2.16 -11.70
CA VAL A 13 -7.31 -1.28 -12.75
C VAL A 13 -8.83 -1.33 -12.82
N GLY A 14 -9.43 -2.50 -12.58
CA GLY A 14 -10.88 -2.67 -12.59
C GLY A 14 -11.64 -1.81 -11.57
N TRP A 15 -10.95 -1.32 -10.54
CA TRP A 15 -11.55 -0.44 -9.53
C TRP A 15 -11.42 1.06 -9.87
N LEU A 16 -10.59 1.41 -10.86
CA LEU A 16 -10.44 2.80 -11.29
C LEU A 16 -11.74 3.30 -11.92
N GLY A 17 -12.11 4.54 -11.61
CA GLY A 17 -13.36 5.14 -12.07
C GLY A 17 -14.61 4.67 -11.34
N THR A 18 -14.48 3.77 -10.36
CA THR A 18 -15.57 3.36 -9.48
C THR A 18 -15.61 4.26 -8.23
N LYS A 19 -16.58 4.02 -7.34
CA LYS A 19 -16.66 4.71 -6.05
C LYS A 19 -15.69 4.15 -5.00
N ALA A 20 -14.95 3.10 -5.32
CA ALA A 20 -13.97 2.51 -4.41
C ALA A 20 -12.81 3.48 -4.16
N GLY A 21 -12.45 3.68 -2.90
CA GLY A 21 -11.25 4.41 -2.53
C GLY A 21 -10.01 3.56 -2.81
N ILE A 22 -8.99 4.17 -3.42
CA ILE A 22 -7.74 3.50 -3.71
C ILE A 22 -6.65 4.10 -2.83
N VAL A 23 -5.99 3.25 -2.05
CA VAL A 23 -4.89 3.64 -1.16
C VAL A 23 -3.61 3.02 -1.66
N ARG A 24 -2.58 3.86 -1.85
CA ARG A 24 -1.25 3.38 -2.22
C ARG A 24 -0.48 3.05 -0.94
N PHE A 25 0.11 1.87 -0.90
CA PHE A 25 0.89 1.42 0.25
C PHE A 25 2.04 2.38 0.57
N GLU A 26 2.70 2.91 -0.46
CA GLU A 26 3.82 3.84 -0.32
C GLU A 26 3.40 5.14 0.36
N ASP A 27 2.22 5.66 0.04
CA ASP A 27 1.69 6.87 0.67
C ASP A 27 1.37 6.62 2.15
N LEU A 28 0.80 5.45 2.46
CA LEU A 28 0.54 5.05 3.84
C LEU A 28 1.83 4.97 4.65
N ILE A 29 2.85 4.31 4.12
CA ILE A 29 4.15 4.17 4.79
C ILE A 29 4.82 5.53 5.01
N GLU A 30 4.74 6.42 4.02
CA GLU A 30 5.32 7.77 4.13
C GLU A 30 4.71 8.55 5.31
N HIS A 31 3.39 8.48 5.47
CA HIS A 31 2.71 9.16 6.58
C HIS A 31 2.93 8.46 7.93
N LEU A 32 3.20 7.16 7.93
CA LEU A 32 3.56 6.42 9.15
C LEU A 32 4.93 6.84 9.73
N LYS A 33 5.83 7.34 8.88
CA LYS A 33 7.16 7.77 9.32
C LYS A 33 7.12 9.06 10.16
N ASP A 34 6.11 9.89 9.96
CA ASP A 34 5.96 11.16 10.67
C ASP A 34 4.50 11.38 11.09
N LEU A 35 4.04 10.58 12.04
CA LEU A 35 2.66 10.62 12.54
C LEU A 35 2.29 11.91 13.25
N GLU A 36 3.28 12.67 13.72
CA GLU A 36 3.05 13.92 14.44
C GLU A 36 2.81 15.10 13.48
N SER A 37 3.02 14.92 12.19
CA SER A 37 2.84 15.99 11.22
C SER A 37 1.37 16.28 10.93
N ASP A 38 1.09 17.52 10.51
CA ASP A 38 -0.26 17.92 10.06
C ASP A 38 -0.66 17.20 8.77
N GLU A 39 0.29 16.87 7.92
CA GLU A 39 0.07 16.10 6.71
C GLU A 39 -0.40 14.68 7.01
N ALA A 40 0.18 14.03 8.02
CA ALA A 40 -0.27 12.72 8.47
C ALA A 40 -1.69 12.78 9.04
N GLU A 41 -2.01 13.79 9.84
CA GLU A 41 -3.36 13.98 10.35
C GLU A 41 -4.37 14.16 9.22
N ALA A 42 -4.07 14.99 8.24
CA ALA A 42 -4.94 15.19 7.08
C ALA A 42 -5.11 13.90 6.26
N TYR A 43 -4.04 13.15 6.07
CA TYR A 43 -4.07 11.87 5.37
C TYR A 43 -4.98 10.85 6.07
N PHE A 44 -4.79 10.63 7.36
CA PHE A 44 -5.59 9.67 8.12
C PHE A 44 -7.03 10.12 8.30
N THR A 45 -7.27 11.42 8.43
CA THR A 45 -8.63 11.97 8.44
C THR A 45 -9.36 11.62 7.14
N GLY A 46 -8.72 11.84 5.99
CA GLY A 46 -9.28 11.51 4.68
C GLY A 46 -9.49 10.01 4.49
N LEU A 47 -8.54 9.18 4.94
CA LEU A 47 -8.64 7.74 4.86
C LEU A 47 -9.83 7.20 5.68
N LEU A 48 -9.98 7.65 6.91
CA LEU A 48 -11.09 7.25 7.77
C LEU A 48 -12.44 7.76 7.25
N ALA A 49 -12.47 8.95 6.65
CA ALA A 49 -13.67 9.47 6.02
C ALA A 49 -14.16 8.56 4.88
N GLN A 50 -13.26 7.98 4.10
CA GLN A 50 -13.60 6.99 3.08
C GLN A 50 -14.23 5.73 3.69
N CYS A 51 -13.89 5.39 4.93
CA CYS A 51 -14.46 4.26 5.67
C CYS A 51 -15.75 4.62 6.42
N GLY A 52 -16.24 5.85 6.29
CA GLY A 52 -17.43 6.33 6.98
C GLY A 52 -17.20 6.85 8.40
N ILE A 53 -15.95 6.97 8.82
CA ILE A 53 -15.57 7.50 10.13
C ILE A 53 -15.28 8.97 9.98
N ARG A 54 -16.11 9.82 10.62
CA ARG A 54 -16.05 11.28 10.43
C ARG A 54 -15.07 12.00 11.32
N GLU A 55 -14.70 11.41 12.46
CA GLU A 55 -13.81 12.02 13.44
C GLU A 55 -12.71 11.04 13.82
N LEU A 56 -11.48 11.56 13.91
CA LEU A 56 -10.37 10.79 14.46
C LEU A 56 -10.54 10.64 15.97
N PRO A 57 -10.37 9.42 16.53
CA PRO A 57 -10.28 9.27 17.98
C PRO A 57 -9.12 10.10 18.55
N PRO A 58 -9.20 10.62 19.79
CA PRO A 58 -8.11 11.40 20.37
C PRO A 58 -6.77 10.66 20.42
N ASP A 59 -6.80 9.35 20.54
CA ASP A 59 -5.63 8.46 20.60
C ASP A 59 -5.29 7.80 19.26
N TRP A 60 -5.71 8.38 18.15
CA TRP A 60 -5.54 7.77 16.82
C TRP A 60 -4.07 7.52 16.46
N ARG A 61 -3.17 8.41 16.85
CA ARG A 61 -1.73 8.24 16.56
C ARG A 61 -1.16 7.00 17.25
N GLU A 62 -1.53 6.79 18.50
CA GLU A 62 -1.09 5.61 19.25
C GLU A 62 -1.69 4.32 18.67
N ARG A 63 -2.95 4.34 18.29
CA ARG A 63 -3.60 3.20 17.64
C ARG A 63 -2.93 2.84 16.33
N VAL A 64 -2.59 3.84 15.51
CA VAL A 64 -1.88 3.63 14.24
C VAL A 64 -0.48 3.09 14.50
N ARG A 65 0.23 3.64 15.47
CA ARG A 65 1.58 3.21 15.85
C ARG A 65 1.59 1.73 16.27
N VAL A 66 0.68 1.34 17.13
CA VAL A 66 0.53 -0.06 17.58
C VAL A 66 0.13 -0.97 16.41
N GLY A 67 -0.85 -0.55 15.62
CA GLY A 67 -1.34 -1.34 14.48
C GLY A 67 -0.32 -1.52 13.37
N SER A 68 0.63 -0.60 13.22
CA SER A 68 1.69 -0.67 12.22
C SER A 68 2.96 -1.38 12.69
N ASP A 69 2.98 -1.86 13.93
CA ASP A 69 4.14 -2.58 14.46
C ASP A 69 4.29 -3.94 13.78
N ARG A 70 5.33 -4.07 12.97
CA ARG A 70 5.61 -5.30 12.21
C ARG A 70 5.86 -6.51 13.11
N LYS A 71 6.33 -6.30 14.33
CA LYS A 71 6.58 -7.39 15.28
C LYS A 71 5.30 -8.11 15.70
N GLN A 72 4.17 -7.42 15.63
CA GLN A 72 2.85 -7.97 15.96
C GLN A 72 2.09 -8.49 14.74
N SER A 73 2.60 -8.29 13.54
CA SER A 73 1.95 -8.73 12.30
C SER A 73 2.16 -10.23 12.07
N GLY A 74 1.08 -10.98 12.01
CA GLY A 74 1.14 -12.41 11.67
C GLY A 74 1.52 -12.69 10.22
N THR A 75 1.47 -11.67 9.36
CA THR A 75 1.80 -11.80 7.94
C THR A 75 3.12 -11.14 7.56
N ALA A 76 3.77 -10.42 8.47
CA ALA A 76 5.08 -9.87 8.20
C ALA A 76 6.09 -10.99 7.96
N ARG A 77 6.89 -10.85 6.89
CA ARG A 77 7.81 -11.90 6.44
C ARG A 77 8.76 -12.36 7.54
N GLU A 78 9.28 -11.43 8.34
CA GLU A 78 10.18 -11.72 9.46
C GLU A 78 9.53 -12.51 10.60
N ASN A 79 8.20 -12.53 10.68
CA ASN A 79 7.44 -13.24 11.72
C ASN A 79 6.90 -14.58 11.25
N LEU A 80 7.06 -14.92 9.97
CA LEU A 80 6.58 -16.17 9.41
C LEU A 80 7.53 -17.31 9.79
N ALA A 81 6.96 -18.48 10.11
CA ALA A 81 7.73 -19.70 10.31
C ALA A 81 8.19 -20.28 8.98
N GLY A 82 9.37 -20.93 8.96
CA GLY A 82 9.89 -21.63 7.79
C GLY A 82 11.15 -21.00 7.22
N GLU A 83 11.52 -21.42 6.00
CA GLU A 83 12.69 -20.91 5.30
C GLU A 83 12.53 -19.42 4.96
N LYS A 84 13.58 -18.66 5.28
CA LYS A 84 13.64 -17.24 4.93
C LYS A 84 14.55 -17.06 3.73
N PHE A 85 14.00 -16.51 2.67
CA PHE A 85 14.76 -16.16 1.47
C PHE A 85 15.23 -14.70 1.57
N ASP A 86 16.41 -14.43 1.02
CA ASP A 86 16.90 -13.07 0.87
C ASP A 86 16.16 -12.44 -0.32
N ILE A 87 15.12 -11.66 -0.02
CA ILE A 87 14.32 -10.98 -1.01
C ILE A 87 14.68 -9.49 -0.95
N PRO A 88 15.08 -8.86 -2.07
CA PRO A 88 15.37 -7.43 -2.10
C PRO A 88 14.16 -6.59 -1.64
N ASP A 89 14.42 -5.48 -0.96
CA ASP A 89 13.37 -4.55 -0.55
C ASP A 89 12.77 -3.82 -1.76
N GLU A 90 13.55 -3.66 -2.80
CA GLU A 90 13.12 -3.03 -4.05
C GLU A 90 13.24 -4.01 -5.22
N LEU A 91 12.26 -3.97 -6.12
CA LEU A 91 12.26 -4.82 -7.30
C LEU A 91 13.48 -4.50 -8.19
N PRO A 92 14.27 -5.51 -8.61
CA PRO A 92 15.40 -5.27 -9.52
C PRO A 92 15.00 -4.57 -10.81
N GLU A 93 15.88 -3.72 -11.35
CA GLU A 93 15.61 -2.93 -12.55
C GLU A 93 15.21 -3.77 -13.76
N ILE A 94 15.84 -4.95 -13.94
CA ILE A 94 15.48 -5.85 -15.04
C ILE A 94 14.02 -6.32 -14.95
N GLN A 95 13.54 -6.57 -13.73
CA GLN A 95 12.16 -6.98 -13.51
C GLN A 95 11.19 -5.82 -13.71
N LYS A 96 11.57 -4.60 -13.32
CA LYS A 96 10.77 -3.40 -13.62
C LYS A 96 10.58 -3.22 -15.13
N LYS A 97 11.65 -3.40 -15.91
CA LYS A 97 11.58 -3.34 -17.37
C LYS A 97 10.68 -4.42 -17.95
N MET A 98 10.75 -5.63 -17.40
CA MET A 98 9.88 -6.73 -17.83
C MET A 98 8.40 -6.41 -17.57
N VAL A 99 8.08 -5.80 -16.45
CA VAL A 99 6.71 -5.36 -16.13
C VAL A 99 6.24 -4.30 -17.14
N ASP A 100 7.07 -3.31 -17.45
CA ASP A 100 6.73 -2.26 -18.40
C ASP A 100 6.53 -2.80 -19.82
N LEU A 101 7.26 -3.82 -20.21
CA LEU A 101 7.08 -4.51 -21.50
C LEU A 101 5.81 -5.35 -21.53
N ALA A 102 5.52 -6.07 -20.44
CA ALA A 102 4.36 -6.96 -20.36
C ALA A 102 3.03 -6.20 -20.20
N ALA A 103 3.06 -5.05 -19.53
CA ALA A 103 1.87 -4.24 -19.26
C ALA A 103 2.17 -2.75 -19.48
N PRO A 104 2.33 -2.30 -20.74
CA PRO A 104 2.66 -0.90 -21.03
C PRO A 104 1.64 0.08 -20.44
N GLY A 105 2.13 1.12 -19.77
CA GLY A 105 1.30 2.16 -19.18
C GLY A 105 0.61 1.81 -17.86
N LEU A 106 0.71 0.57 -17.38
CA LEU A 106 0.07 0.14 -16.14
C LEU A 106 0.56 0.94 -14.94
N ARG A 107 1.85 1.16 -14.82
CA ARG A 107 2.44 1.93 -13.70
C ARG A 107 1.90 3.36 -13.67
N ALA A 108 1.89 4.03 -14.81
CA ALA A 108 1.36 5.40 -14.92
C ALA A 108 -0.13 5.46 -14.57
N LEU A 109 -0.90 4.48 -15.03
CA LEU A 109 -2.34 4.39 -14.77
C LEU A 109 -2.64 4.25 -13.26
N LEU A 110 -1.79 3.54 -12.54
CA LEU A 110 -1.91 3.37 -11.08
C LEU A 110 -1.22 4.47 -10.27
N GLY A 111 -0.67 5.49 -10.92
CA GLY A 111 -0.04 6.64 -10.27
C GLY A 111 1.44 6.47 -9.95
N TYR A 112 2.10 5.46 -10.50
CA TYR A 112 3.55 5.27 -10.36
C TYR A 112 4.26 5.88 -11.58
N ALA A 113 5.19 6.73 -11.32
CA ALA A 113 5.99 7.36 -12.38
C ALA A 113 6.98 6.40 -13.02
#